data_92a39c9b826d2ad5f8df0119dc4475be
#
_entry.id   92a39c9b826d2ad5f8df0119dc4475be
#
_cell.length_a   1.000
_cell.length_b   1.000
_cell.length_c   1.000
_cell.angle_alpha   90.00
_cell.angle_beta   90.00
_cell.angle_gamma   90.00
#
_symmetry.space_group_name_H-M   'P 1'
#
loop_
_entity.id
_entity.type
_entity.pdbx_description
1 polymer ?
#
loop_
_entity_poly.entity_id
_entity_poly.type
_entity_poly.pdbx_seq_one_letter_code
_entity_poly.pdbx_strand_id
1 'polypeptide(L)'
;MTTKLLNIKTRLFRSLTNLGMMIILFSCSSSSIGEEPINPPAPPASSVEKSEYYVSTTGNDENPGTLTSPWRTIQKAVTTVTPGCIVNIMGGTYYEEIKVTVSGTADKYIVIKNYNDEEVIISGDNKPRELMNLNGVSYIKVKGLTFADCLGSYSVGIKISTTSDEASHHIEIESNTIRNLYANATATVYPPNVYAGGITVAGYLDSKA
;
A
#
# COMPACT_ATOMS: atom_id res chain seq x y z
N MET A 1 -15.47 -24.41 -41.72
CA MET A 1 -16.23 -25.49 -41.09
C MET A 1 -15.70 -25.61 -39.67
N THR A 2 -16.34 -25.38 -38.55
CA THR A 2 -17.73 -25.36 -38.16
C THR A 2 -17.78 -24.52 -36.87
N THR A 3 -18.59 -23.51 -36.87
CA THR A 3 -18.88 -22.61 -35.74
C THR A 3 -19.67 -23.35 -34.67
N LYS A 4 -19.29 -23.25 -33.39
CA LYS A 4 -20.09 -23.74 -32.27
C LYS A 4 -20.54 -22.59 -31.39
N LEU A 5 -21.79 -22.22 -31.56
CA LEU A 5 -22.53 -21.27 -30.72
C LEU A 5 -22.81 -21.88 -29.35
N LEU A 6 -22.50 -21.14 -28.29
CA LEU A 6 -22.85 -21.52 -26.92
C LEU A 6 -24.13 -20.78 -26.50
N ASN A 7 -25.15 -21.57 -26.19
CA ASN A 7 -26.48 -21.16 -25.83
C ASN A 7 -26.58 -20.78 -24.36
N ILE A 8 -26.96 -19.54 -24.05
CA ILE A 8 -27.25 -19.07 -22.69
C ILE A 8 -28.73 -19.31 -22.42
N LYS A 9 -29.06 -20.20 -21.49
CA LYS A 9 -30.41 -20.42 -20.97
C LYS A 9 -30.73 -19.45 -19.85
N THR A 10 -31.58 -18.48 -20.17
CA THR A 10 -32.28 -17.62 -19.20
C THR A 10 -33.40 -18.44 -18.51
N ARG A 11 -33.34 -18.54 -17.19
CA ARG A 11 -34.48 -19.10 -16.40
C ARG A 11 -35.33 -17.94 -15.87
N LEU A 12 -36.50 -17.79 -16.44
CA LEU A 12 -37.59 -17.00 -15.86
C LEU A 12 -38.25 -17.81 -14.70
N PHE A 13 -38.33 -17.18 -13.54
CA PHE A 13 -39.14 -17.69 -12.43
C PHE A 13 -40.49 -17.00 -12.48
N ARG A 14 -41.53 -17.79 -12.73
CA ARG A 14 -42.92 -17.37 -12.70
C ARG A 14 -43.43 -17.36 -11.27
N SER A 15 -44.06 -16.23 -10.90
CA SER A 15 -44.87 -16.02 -9.73
C SER A 15 -46.18 -16.84 -9.86
N LEU A 16 -46.57 -17.52 -8.81
CA LEU A 16 -47.93 -18.02 -8.62
C LEU A 16 -48.55 -17.32 -7.41
N THR A 17 -49.57 -16.55 -7.72
CA THR A 17 -50.53 -15.99 -6.79
C THR A 17 -51.36 -17.10 -6.16
N ASN A 18 -51.60 -17.05 -4.85
CA ASN A 18 -52.70 -17.73 -4.23
C ASN A 18 -53.43 -16.80 -3.25
N LEU A 19 -54.66 -16.57 -3.58
CA LEU A 19 -55.66 -15.77 -2.91
C LEU A 19 -56.28 -16.60 -1.77
N GLY A 20 -56.15 -16.11 -0.55
CA GLY A 20 -56.79 -16.70 0.61
C GLY A 20 -57.30 -15.62 1.56
N MET A 21 -58.54 -15.19 1.34
CA MET A 21 -59.26 -14.22 2.16
C MET A 21 -59.77 -14.92 3.40
N MET A 22 -59.22 -14.60 4.58
CA MET A 22 -59.77 -15.00 5.86
C MET A 22 -60.06 -13.76 6.70
N ILE A 23 -61.36 -13.42 6.78
CA ILE A 23 -61.88 -12.35 7.63
C ILE A 23 -61.97 -12.90 9.05
N ILE A 24 -61.15 -12.36 9.97
CA ILE A 24 -61.33 -12.55 11.40
C ILE A 24 -61.68 -11.20 12.00
N LEU A 25 -62.94 -11.06 12.41
CA LEU A 25 -63.38 -9.95 13.23
C LEU A 25 -62.84 -10.13 14.65
N PHE A 26 -61.93 -9.28 15.08
CA PHE A 26 -61.54 -9.20 16.48
C PHE A 26 -61.97 -7.88 17.09
N SER A 27 -62.67 -8.02 18.14
CA SER A 27 -63.27 -7.00 18.99
C SER A 27 -62.25 -6.01 19.55
N CYS A 28 -62.63 -4.72 19.51
CA CYS A 28 -61.89 -3.61 20.08
C CYS A 28 -61.78 -3.77 21.61
N SER A 29 -60.58 -3.81 22.13
CA SER A 29 -60.27 -3.52 23.52
C SER A 29 -59.13 -2.48 23.52
N SER A 30 -59.46 -1.27 23.88
CA SER A 30 -58.54 -0.12 23.99
C SER A 30 -57.66 -0.31 25.22
N SER A 31 -56.41 -0.70 25.02
CA SER A 31 -55.35 -0.47 25.98
C SER A 31 -54.31 0.48 25.36
N SER A 32 -54.20 1.66 25.94
CA SER A 32 -53.19 2.63 25.59
C SER A 32 -51.77 2.11 25.89
N ILE A 33 -51.12 1.61 24.89
CA ILE A 33 -49.68 1.30 24.95
C ILE A 33 -48.98 2.61 24.51
N GLY A 34 -48.25 3.21 25.43
CA GLY A 34 -47.42 4.35 25.13
C GLY A 34 -46.39 3.96 24.07
N GLU A 35 -46.46 4.58 22.91
CA GLU A 35 -45.39 4.51 21.91
C GLU A 35 -44.15 5.18 22.49
N GLU A 36 -43.14 4.42 22.88
CA GLU A 36 -41.80 4.95 23.01
C GLU A 36 -41.37 5.51 21.66
N PRO A 37 -40.79 6.71 21.60
CA PRO A 37 -40.28 7.25 20.36
C PRO A 37 -39.16 6.30 19.85
N ILE A 38 -39.42 5.63 18.73
CA ILE A 38 -38.42 4.85 18.02
C ILE A 38 -37.35 5.84 17.52
N ASN A 39 -36.30 5.95 18.31
CA ASN A 39 -35.12 6.70 17.88
C ASN A 39 -34.57 5.98 16.64
N PRO A 40 -34.50 6.62 15.45
CA PRO A 40 -33.94 5.98 14.28
C PRO A 40 -32.53 5.48 14.63
N PRO A 41 -32.10 4.29 14.16
CA PRO A 41 -30.76 3.81 14.42
C PRO A 41 -29.77 4.87 13.97
N ALA A 42 -28.84 5.24 14.87
CA ALA A 42 -27.80 6.19 14.55
C ALA A 42 -27.11 5.75 13.24
N PRO A 43 -26.87 6.66 12.29
CA PRO A 43 -26.14 6.32 11.08
C PRO A 43 -24.84 5.63 11.49
N PRO A 44 -24.41 4.56 10.75
CA PRO A 44 -23.20 3.87 11.08
C PRO A 44 -22.07 4.92 11.16
N ALA A 45 -21.33 4.92 12.27
CA ALA A 45 -20.22 5.81 12.47
C ALA A 45 -19.33 5.68 11.23
N SER A 46 -19.27 6.76 10.45
CA SER A 46 -18.35 6.85 9.32
C SER A 46 -16.97 6.61 9.90
N SER A 47 -16.39 5.45 9.64
CA SER A 47 -15.00 5.19 9.95
C SER A 47 -14.22 6.24 9.15
N VAL A 48 -13.75 7.29 9.82
CA VAL A 48 -12.82 8.23 9.23
C VAL A 48 -11.62 7.38 8.83
N GLU A 49 -11.48 7.07 7.54
CA GLU A 49 -10.33 6.35 7.05
C GLU A 49 -9.10 7.17 7.46
N LYS A 50 -8.28 6.57 8.30
CA LYS A 50 -7.06 7.21 8.77
C LYS A 50 -6.15 7.42 7.58
N SER A 51 -5.93 8.67 7.21
CA SER A 51 -5.11 9.03 6.04
C SER A 51 -3.62 9.18 6.36
N GLU A 52 -3.25 9.26 7.65
CA GLU A 52 -1.87 9.48 8.09
C GLU A 52 -1.42 8.43 9.11
N TYR A 53 -0.22 7.92 8.88
CA TYR A 53 0.45 6.98 9.76
C TYR A 53 1.85 7.47 10.10
N TYR A 54 2.37 7.02 11.22
CA TYR A 54 3.64 7.48 11.77
C TYR A 54 4.54 6.31 12.09
N VAL A 55 5.83 6.47 11.76
CA VAL A 55 6.90 5.50 12.04
C VAL A 55 7.98 6.18 12.85
N SER A 56 8.49 5.51 13.88
CA SER A 56 9.57 6.01 14.74
C SER A 56 10.50 4.87 15.15
N THR A 57 11.79 5.12 15.23
CA THR A 57 12.78 4.15 15.73
C THR A 57 12.50 3.67 17.14
N THR A 58 11.71 4.43 17.92
CA THR A 58 11.26 4.07 19.28
C THR A 58 9.83 3.52 19.32
N GLY A 59 9.20 3.32 18.16
CA GLY A 59 7.85 2.78 18.03
C GLY A 59 7.75 1.28 18.29
N ASN A 60 6.56 0.74 18.04
CA ASN A 60 6.28 -0.70 18.10
C ASN A 60 5.30 -1.06 16.97
N ASP A 61 5.56 -2.13 16.22
CA ASP A 61 4.72 -2.56 15.09
C ASP A 61 3.35 -3.12 15.50
N GLU A 62 3.15 -3.38 16.79
CA GLU A 62 1.85 -3.70 17.39
C GLU A 62 0.96 -2.44 17.60
N ASN A 63 1.56 -1.26 17.56
CA ASN A 63 0.85 0.01 17.75
C ASN A 63 -0.12 0.30 16.58
N PRO A 64 -1.09 1.23 16.77
CA PRO A 64 -2.00 1.63 15.70
C PRO A 64 -1.38 2.56 14.64
N GLY A 65 -0.07 2.90 14.74
CA GLY A 65 0.62 3.81 13.82
C GLY A 65 0.13 5.27 13.91
N THR A 66 -0.30 5.73 15.08
CA THR A 66 -0.65 7.14 15.32
C THR A 66 0.58 7.96 15.69
N LEU A 67 0.48 9.29 15.69
CA LEU A 67 1.56 10.18 16.12
C LEU A 67 2.05 9.86 17.55
N THR A 68 1.14 9.53 18.46
CA THR A 68 1.47 9.19 19.86
C THR A 68 1.80 7.73 20.10
N SER A 69 1.49 6.86 19.14
CA SER A 69 1.76 5.42 19.19
C SER A 69 2.19 4.93 17.80
N PRO A 70 3.40 5.33 17.35
CA PRO A 70 3.90 5.04 16.01
C PRO A 70 4.30 3.58 15.85
N TRP A 71 4.32 3.12 14.63
CA TRP A 71 5.00 1.88 14.26
C TRP A 71 6.50 2.03 14.41
N ARG A 72 7.21 0.91 14.51
CA ARG A 72 8.66 0.89 14.59
C ARG A 72 9.32 0.85 13.23
N THR A 73 8.77 0.08 12.29
CA THR A 73 9.41 -0.20 11.01
C THR A 73 8.67 0.48 9.85
N ILE A 74 9.44 0.98 8.90
CA ILE A 74 8.92 1.50 7.64
C ILE A 74 8.26 0.35 6.86
N GLN A 75 8.84 -0.87 6.94
CA GLN A 75 8.30 -2.06 6.30
C GLN A 75 6.86 -2.35 6.76
N LYS A 76 6.55 -2.21 8.06
CA LYS A 76 5.19 -2.35 8.59
C LYS A 76 4.24 -1.34 7.95
N ALA A 77 4.65 -0.08 7.84
CA ALA A 77 3.84 0.96 7.26
C ALA A 77 3.49 0.66 5.79
N VAL A 78 4.50 0.40 4.95
CA VAL A 78 4.32 0.24 3.49
C VAL A 78 3.60 -1.06 3.10
N THR A 79 3.36 -1.97 4.03
CA THR A 79 2.55 -3.19 3.82
C THR A 79 1.15 -3.08 4.40
N THR A 80 0.88 -2.05 5.21
CA THR A 80 -0.40 -1.91 5.94
C THR A 80 -1.29 -0.81 5.36
N VAL A 81 -0.68 0.25 4.82
CA VAL A 81 -1.42 1.41 4.31
C VAL A 81 -2.25 1.10 3.06
N THR A 82 -3.25 1.92 2.82
CA THR A 82 -4.14 1.85 1.66
C THR A 82 -3.97 3.08 0.75
N PRO A 83 -4.51 3.07 -0.47
CA PRO A 83 -4.43 4.21 -1.37
C PRO A 83 -4.89 5.53 -0.73
N GLY A 84 -4.09 6.58 -0.89
CA GLY A 84 -4.35 7.91 -0.33
C GLY A 84 -3.73 8.17 1.05
N CYS A 85 -3.06 7.17 1.64
CA CYS A 85 -2.41 7.35 2.93
C CYS A 85 -1.05 8.06 2.83
N ILE A 86 -0.70 8.76 3.90
CA ILE A 86 0.60 9.38 4.12
C ILE A 86 1.32 8.62 5.22
N VAL A 87 2.52 8.14 4.93
CA VAL A 87 3.44 7.55 5.91
C VAL A 87 4.45 8.62 6.30
N ASN A 88 4.32 9.14 7.51
CA ASN A 88 5.22 10.12 8.10
C ASN A 88 6.31 9.38 8.89
N ILE A 89 7.56 9.47 8.47
CA ILE A 89 8.71 8.82 9.11
C ILE A 89 9.43 9.86 9.98
N MET A 90 9.50 9.60 11.28
CA MET A 90 10.21 10.46 12.22
C MET A 90 11.72 10.28 12.09
N GLY A 91 12.48 11.31 12.47
CA GLY A 91 13.93 11.33 12.38
C GLY A 91 14.61 10.15 13.05
N GLY A 92 15.70 9.71 12.45
CA GLY A 92 16.51 8.60 12.94
C GLY A 92 17.07 7.72 11.83
N THR A 93 17.83 6.69 12.23
CA THR A 93 18.43 5.74 11.30
C THR A 93 17.68 4.42 11.35
N TYR A 94 17.21 3.98 10.19
CA TYR A 94 16.46 2.75 9.97
C TYR A 94 17.33 1.76 9.19
N TYR A 95 17.54 0.59 9.74
CA TYR A 95 18.36 -0.48 9.14
C TYR A 95 17.46 -1.53 8.50
N GLU A 96 16.75 -1.12 7.46
CA GLU A 96 15.72 -1.93 6.81
C GLU A 96 15.98 -2.07 5.30
N GLU A 97 15.50 -3.17 4.75
CA GLU A 97 15.24 -3.35 3.32
C GLU A 97 13.73 -3.23 3.12
N ILE A 98 13.31 -2.14 2.50
CA ILE A 98 11.89 -1.78 2.39
C ILE A 98 11.34 -2.29 1.07
N LYS A 99 10.38 -3.19 1.13
CA LYS A 99 9.63 -3.65 -0.05
C LYS A 99 8.21 -3.10 0.00
N VAL A 100 7.92 -2.15 -0.87
CA VAL A 100 6.55 -1.63 -1.02
C VAL A 100 5.74 -2.65 -1.81
N THR A 101 4.57 -3.01 -1.28
CA THR A 101 3.70 -4.05 -1.88
C THR A 101 2.29 -3.56 -2.17
N VAL A 102 1.98 -2.32 -1.80
CA VAL A 102 0.68 -1.70 -2.00
C VAL A 102 0.81 -0.55 -2.98
N SER A 103 -0.05 -0.50 -3.97
CA SER A 103 -0.14 0.61 -4.93
C SER A 103 -1.17 1.65 -4.47
N GLY A 104 -0.93 2.91 -4.84
CA GLY A 104 -1.96 3.93 -4.81
C GLY A 104 -2.91 3.83 -6.02
N THR A 105 -3.64 4.91 -6.29
CA THR A 105 -4.46 5.09 -7.49
C THR A 105 -4.21 6.48 -8.07
N ALA A 106 -4.70 6.76 -9.28
CA ALA A 106 -4.51 8.05 -9.95
C ALA A 106 -4.92 9.25 -9.08
N ASP A 107 -5.99 9.10 -8.31
CA ASP A 107 -6.52 10.17 -7.44
C ASP A 107 -6.01 10.07 -5.99
N LYS A 108 -5.37 8.94 -5.62
CA LYS A 108 -4.98 8.62 -4.23
C LYS A 108 -3.58 8.00 -4.18
N TYR A 109 -2.55 8.83 -4.34
CA TYR A 109 -1.17 8.40 -4.16
C TYR A 109 -0.91 7.96 -2.71
N ILE A 110 -0.04 6.97 -2.53
CA ILE A 110 0.57 6.69 -1.24
C ILE A 110 1.83 7.54 -1.14
N VAL A 111 1.93 8.35 -0.08
CA VAL A 111 3.06 9.25 0.14
C VAL A 111 3.91 8.74 1.29
N ILE A 112 5.18 8.49 1.04
CA ILE A 112 6.18 8.05 2.03
C ILE A 112 7.15 9.22 2.19
N LYS A 113 7.17 9.85 3.37
CA LYS A 113 7.98 11.06 3.57
C LYS A 113 8.53 11.18 4.98
N ASN A 114 9.56 12.03 5.13
CA ASN A 114 10.01 12.46 6.44
C ASN A 114 8.94 13.32 7.15
N TYR A 115 8.88 13.20 8.46
CA TYR A 115 8.01 14.01 9.31
C TYR A 115 8.72 15.31 9.68
N ASN A 116 8.04 16.46 9.54
CA ASN A 116 8.53 17.79 9.92
C ASN A 116 9.96 18.13 9.44
N ASP A 117 10.33 17.66 8.25
CA ASP A 117 11.68 17.82 7.66
C ASP A 117 12.82 17.26 8.53
N GLU A 118 12.50 16.34 9.44
CA GLU A 118 13.48 15.61 10.24
C GLU A 118 14.39 14.74 9.35
N GLU A 119 15.66 14.60 9.76
CA GLU A 119 16.60 13.74 9.03
C GLU A 119 16.25 12.26 9.23
N VAL A 120 15.81 11.60 8.16
CA VAL A 120 15.53 10.17 8.11
C VAL A 120 16.59 9.48 7.26
N ILE A 121 17.33 8.55 7.83
CA ILE A 121 18.37 7.78 7.15
C ILE A 121 17.94 6.31 7.06
N ILE A 122 17.77 5.81 5.83
CA ILE A 122 17.62 4.38 5.56
C ILE A 122 18.99 3.86 5.21
N SER A 123 19.58 3.07 6.11
CA SER A 123 20.99 2.67 6.06
C SER A 123 21.15 1.19 5.77
N GLY A 124 22.08 0.87 4.87
CA GLY A 124 22.53 -0.50 4.60
C GLY A 124 23.48 -1.08 5.65
N ASP A 125 23.91 -0.30 6.63
CA ASP A 125 24.88 -0.75 7.65
C ASP A 125 26.18 -1.28 7.02
N ASN A 126 26.64 -0.62 5.96
CA ASN A 126 27.81 -1.04 5.16
C ASN A 126 27.72 -2.47 4.61
N LYS A 127 26.52 -2.98 4.37
CA LYS A 127 26.25 -4.27 3.73
C LYS A 127 25.64 -4.04 2.34
N PRO A 128 25.75 -5.03 1.42
CA PRO A 128 25.05 -4.94 0.14
C PRO A 128 23.53 -5.08 0.38
N ARG A 129 22.77 -4.06 -0.03
CA ARG A 129 21.32 -4.02 0.15
C ARG A 129 20.60 -3.26 -0.96
N GLU A 130 19.37 -3.65 -1.22
CA GLU A 130 18.37 -2.81 -1.90
C GLU A 130 17.54 -2.10 -0.84
N LEU A 131 17.80 -0.82 -0.58
CA LEU A 131 17.20 -0.13 0.56
C LEU A 131 15.70 0.12 0.39
N MET A 132 15.25 0.41 -0.83
CA MET A 132 13.82 0.51 -1.15
C MET A 132 13.53 -0.14 -2.50
N ASN A 133 12.58 -1.05 -2.51
CA ASN A 133 12.13 -1.76 -3.69
C ASN A 133 10.68 -1.37 -4.01
N LEU A 134 10.47 -0.80 -5.21
CA LEU A 134 9.19 -0.31 -5.74
C LEU A 134 8.76 -1.12 -6.98
N ASN A 135 9.15 -2.38 -7.06
CA ASN A 135 8.79 -3.24 -8.19
C ASN A 135 7.31 -3.62 -8.16
N GLY A 136 6.64 -3.51 -9.30
CA GLY A 136 5.24 -3.91 -9.44
C GLY A 136 4.25 -3.01 -8.71
N VAL A 137 4.64 -1.80 -8.26
CA VAL A 137 3.74 -0.84 -7.61
C VAL A 137 3.60 0.44 -8.41
N SER A 138 2.50 1.16 -8.17
CA SER A 138 2.13 2.36 -8.91
C SER A 138 1.55 3.42 -7.99
N TYR A 139 1.63 4.68 -8.43
CA TYR A 139 1.09 5.84 -7.71
C TYR A 139 1.69 5.97 -6.30
N ILE A 140 3.01 5.93 -6.24
CA ILE A 140 3.82 6.08 -5.01
C ILE A 140 4.63 7.38 -5.11
N LYS A 141 4.65 8.15 -4.02
CA LYS A 141 5.54 9.29 -3.86
C LYS A 141 6.49 9.06 -2.69
N VAL A 142 7.80 9.20 -2.93
CA VAL A 142 8.86 9.07 -1.93
C VAL A 142 9.57 10.42 -1.81
N LYS A 143 9.59 11.00 -0.60
CA LYS A 143 10.09 12.36 -0.42
C LYS A 143 10.87 12.56 0.88
N GLY A 144 11.98 13.33 0.80
CA GLY A 144 12.71 13.85 1.95
C GLY A 144 13.49 12.80 2.76
N LEU A 145 13.82 11.65 2.15
CA LEU A 145 14.54 10.56 2.79
C LEU A 145 16.00 10.52 2.35
N THR A 146 16.87 10.01 3.21
CA THR A 146 18.28 9.73 2.88
C THR A 146 18.47 8.22 2.78
N PHE A 147 18.97 7.74 1.64
CA PHE A 147 19.37 6.35 1.41
C PHE A 147 20.89 6.28 1.44
N ALA A 148 21.45 5.48 2.35
CA ALA A 148 22.87 5.57 2.61
C ALA A 148 23.54 4.26 3.05
N ASP A 149 24.88 4.30 3.00
CA ASP A 149 25.78 3.38 3.68
C ASP A 149 25.59 1.91 3.27
N CYS A 150 25.55 1.66 1.95
CA CYS A 150 25.63 0.32 1.38
C CYS A 150 27.01 0.06 0.77
N LEU A 151 27.55 -1.12 1.04
CA LEU A 151 28.85 -1.54 0.51
C LEU A 151 28.79 -2.98 0.00
N GLY A 152 29.13 -3.17 -1.26
CA GLY A 152 29.22 -4.49 -1.89
C GLY A 152 28.33 -4.64 -3.14
N SER A 153 28.26 -5.85 -3.64
CA SER A 153 27.41 -6.17 -4.81
C SER A 153 25.95 -5.87 -4.52
N TYR A 154 25.24 -5.28 -5.47
CA TYR A 154 23.83 -4.91 -5.31
C TYR A 154 23.51 -3.85 -4.25
N SER A 155 24.38 -2.86 -4.11
CA SER A 155 24.11 -1.69 -3.26
C SER A 155 23.22 -0.69 -4.00
N VAL A 156 21.92 -0.71 -3.74
CA VAL A 156 20.92 0.13 -4.44
C VAL A 156 20.12 0.95 -3.44
N GLY A 157 20.00 2.25 -3.68
CA GLY A 157 19.16 3.13 -2.89
C GLY A 157 17.66 2.85 -3.15
N ILE A 158 17.20 3.13 -4.36
CA ILE A 158 15.81 2.88 -4.78
C ILE A 158 15.82 2.04 -6.05
N LYS A 159 15.11 0.93 -6.04
CA LYS A 159 14.94 0.05 -7.20
C LYS A 159 13.51 0.12 -7.71
N ILE A 160 13.39 0.35 -9.01
CA ILE A 160 12.14 0.32 -9.75
C ILE A 160 12.36 -0.63 -10.92
N SER A 161 11.65 -1.74 -10.97
CA SER A 161 11.68 -2.60 -12.16
C SER A 161 10.28 -3.01 -12.57
N THR A 162 10.11 -3.16 -13.86
CA THR A 162 8.92 -3.73 -14.44
C THR A 162 9.18 -5.19 -14.73
N THR A 163 8.31 -6.08 -14.28
CA THR A 163 8.25 -7.44 -14.79
C THR A 163 7.30 -7.50 -15.98
N SER A 164 7.30 -8.61 -16.74
CA SER A 164 6.42 -8.79 -17.90
C SER A 164 4.92 -8.60 -17.57
N ASP A 165 4.53 -8.81 -16.31
CA ASP A 165 3.14 -8.90 -15.90
C ASP A 165 2.67 -7.70 -15.08
N GLU A 166 3.61 -6.97 -14.43
CA GLU A 166 3.29 -5.81 -13.59
C GLU A 166 4.32 -4.69 -13.81
N ALA A 167 3.89 -3.65 -14.51
CA ALA A 167 4.70 -2.47 -14.75
C ALA A 167 4.58 -1.49 -13.58
N SER A 168 5.71 -1.11 -12.99
CA SER A 168 5.74 0.06 -12.08
C SER A 168 5.55 1.34 -12.89
N HIS A 169 4.59 2.17 -12.50
CA HIS A 169 4.32 3.44 -13.16
C HIS A 169 3.87 4.52 -12.17
N HIS A 170 3.92 5.78 -12.58
CA HIS A 170 3.52 6.92 -11.72
C HIS A 170 4.22 6.90 -10.36
N ILE A 171 5.55 6.73 -10.40
CA ILE A 171 6.42 6.81 -9.21
C ILE A 171 7.07 8.20 -9.20
N GLU A 172 6.89 8.92 -8.11
CA GLU A 172 7.49 10.23 -7.89
C GLU A 172 8.55 10.15 -6.78
N ILE A 173 9.77 10.58 -7.10
CA ILE A 173 10.90 10.58 -6.17
C ILE A 173 11.42 12.01 -6.05
N GLU A 174 11.16 12.67 -4.92
CA GLU A 174 11.38 14.08 -4.73
C GLU A 174 12.25 14.36 -3.50
N SER A 175 13.21 15.28 -3.63
CA SER A 175 13.99 15.81 -2.50
C SER A 175 14.64 14.75 -1.62
N ASN A 176 15.01 13.59 -2.19
CA ASN A 176 15.73 12.55 -1.48
C ASN A 176 17.24 12.73 -1.63
N THR A 177 17.99 12.29 -0.64
CA THR A 177 19.45 12.24 -0.68
C THR A 177 19.90 10.80 -0.83
N ILE A 178 20.86 10.54 -1.72
CA ILE A 178 21.49 9.23 -1.88
C ILE A 178 22.99 9.40 -1.73
N ARG A 179 23.59 8.68 -0.79
CA ARG A 179 25.02 8.82 -0.50
C ARG A 179 25.64 7.50 -0.04
N ASN A 180 26.95 7.35 -0.20
CA ASN A 180 27.73 6.23 0.30
C ASN A 180 27.23 4.86 -0.19
N LEU A 181 26.86 4.75 -1.45
CA LEU A 181 26.52 3.49 -2.09
C LEU A 181 27.70 3.05 -2.95
N TYR A 182 28.37 1.98 -2.57
CA TYR A 182 29.58 1.51 -3.23
C TYR A 182 29.47 0.05 -3.65
N ALA A 183 29.82 -0.25 -4.90
CA ALA A 183 30.11 -1.59 -5.34
C ALA A 183 31.53 -1.98 -4.90
N ASN A 184 31.69 -3.09 -4.20
CA ASN A 184 33.02 -3.59 -3.86
C ASN A 184 33.54 -4.43 -5.05
N ALA A 185 34.39 -3.81 -5.88
CA ALA A 185 34.99 -4.45 -7.05
C ALA A 185 36.34 -5.11 -6.72
N THR A 186 36.43 -5.93 -5.68
CA THR A 186 37.65 -6.74 -5.42
C THR A 186 37.73 -7.99 -6.29
N ALA A 187 36.74 -8.27 -7.12
CA ALA A 187 36.76 -9.42 -8.02
C ALA A 187 37.45 -9.04 -9.34
N THR A 188 38.56 -9.67 -9.63
CA THR A 188 39.27 -9.66 -10.92
C THR A 188 38.46 -10.27 -12.08
N VAL A 189 37.29 -10.75 -11.81
CA VAL A 189 36.30 -11.24 -12.77
C VAL A 189 35.06 -10.38 -12.59
N TYR A 190 34.66 -9.64 -13.61
CA TYR A 190 33.37 -8.96 -13.67
C TYR A 190 32.27 -10.02 -13.64
N PRO A 191 31.70 -10.39 -12.49
CA PRO A 191 30.44 -11.14 -12.52
C PRO A 191 29.39 -10.17 -13.11
N PRO A 192 28.50 -10.65 -13.98
CA PRO A 192 27.52 -9.82 -14.68
C PRO A 192 26.54 -9.10 -13.75
N ASN A 193 26.76 -9.16 -12.45
CA ASN A 193 25.78 -8.77 -11.44
C ASN A 193 26.36 -7.93 -10.29
N VAL A 194 27.47 -7.21 -10.46
CA VAL A 194 27.98 -6.27 -9.45
C VAL A 194 27.64 -4.84 -9.88
N TYR A 195 26.70 -4.23 -9.22
CA TYR A 195 26.38 -2.81 -9.44
C TYR A 195 26.07 -2.09 -8.14
N ALA A 196 26.36 -0.81 -8.10
CA ALA A 196 25.86 0.12 -7.11
C ALA A 196 25.11 1.23 -7.85
N GLY A 197 23.92 1.53 -7.40
CA GLY A 197 23.08 2.54 -8.06
C GLY A 197 22.26 3.33 -7.05
N GLY A 198 22.21 4.65 -7.27
CA GLY A 198 21.35 5.51 -6.44
C GLY A 198 19.88 5.18 -6.67
N ILE A 199 19.42 5.40 -7.90
CA ILE A 199 18.09 4.99 -8.36
C ILE A 199 18.31 4.10 -9.58
N THR A 200 17.81 2.88 -9.50
CA THR A 200 17.87 1.92 -10.60
C THR A 200 16.49 1.73 -11.18
N VAL A 201 16.34 2.03 -12.48
CA VAL A 201 15.11 1.78 -13.23
C VAL A 201 15.44 0.73 -14.29
N ALA A 202 14.82 -0.44 -14.21
CA ALA A 202 14.99 -1.52 -15.18
C ALA A 202 13.62 -1.89 -15.77
N GLY A 203 13.51 -1.81 -17.11
CA GLY A 203 12.35 -2.27 -17.86
C GLY A 203 12.63 -3.59 -18.59
N TYR A 204 11.66 -4.44 -18.71
CA TYR A 204 11.68 -5.52 -19.66
C TYR A 204 11.34 -4.96 -21.05
N LEU A 205 12.25 -5.08 -21.99
CA LEU A 205 11.88 -4.87 -23.39
C LEU A 205 11.13 -6.14 -23.83
N ASP A 206 9.84 -6.01 -24.04
CA ASP A 206 9.08 -7.09 -24.66
C ASP A 206 9.63 -7.29 -26.08
N SER A 207 10.26 -8.44 -26.33
CA SER A 207 10.80 -8.80 -27.64
C SER A 207 9.71 -9.23 -28.63
N LYS A 208 8.45 -8.91 -28.35
CA LYS A 208 7.32 -9.10 -29.26
C LYS A 208 7.06 -7.79 -30.02
N ALA A 209 7.88 -7.53 -31.02
CA ALA A 209 7.57 -6.68 -32.14
C ALA A 209 7.51 -7.54 -33.40
#